data_8b93a4df00a92da4a25cf7252613ccda
#
_entry.id   8b93a4df00a92da4a25cf7252613ccda
#
_cell.length_a   1.000
_cell.length_b   1.000
_cell.length_c   1.000
_cell.angle_alpha   90.00
_cell.angle_beta   90.00
_cell.angle_gamma   90.00
#
_symmetry.space_group_name_H-M   'P 1'
#
loop_
_entity.id
_entity.type
_entity.pdbx_description
1 polymer ?
#
loop_
_entity_poly.entity_id
_entity_poly.type
_entity_poly.pdbx_seq_one_letter_code
_entity_poly.pdbx_strand_id
1 'polypeptide(L)'
;MIKLYATGTVDYLKDGRKKHYFIRVDVKDWATWPFPSDAFPIHRGKSRNKKFKQDDIVSFQAVEVNGDLRAWKISKLHPESE
;
A
#
# COMPACT_ATOMS: atom_id res chain seq x y z
N MET A 1 -2.43 -18.00 3.07
CA MET A 1 -1.87 -16.65 2.90
C MET A 1 -1.58 -16.39 1.43
N ILE A 2 -2.00 -15.24 0.95
CA ILE A 2 -1.76 -14.84 -0.44
C ILE A 2 -0.75 -13.71 -0.44
N LYS A 3 0.27 -13.80 -1.29
CA LYS A 3 1.30 -12.77 -1.45
C LYS A 3 1.49 -12.45 -2.92
N LEU A 4 1.62 -11.17 -3.22
CA LEU A 4 1.83 -10.72 -4.58
C LEU A 4 2.58 -9.39 -4.56
N TYR A 5 3.61 -9.24 -5.38
CA TYR A 5 4.27 -7.95 -5.51
C TYR A 5 3.43 -7.03 -6.37
N ALA A 6 3.32 -5.80 -5.93
CA ALA A 6 2.48 -4.81 -6.60
C ALA A 6 3.09 -3.43 -6.48
N THR A 7 2.58 -2.53 -7.31
CA THR A 7 2.95 -1.12 -7.28
C THR A 7 1.68 -0.33 -7.04
N GLY A 8 1.77 0.68 -6.22
CA GLY A 8 0.60 1.50 -5.93
C GLY A 8 0.99 2.92 -5.54
N THR A 9 -0.02 3.68 -5.21
CA THR A 9 0.12 5.08 -4.84
C THR A 9 -0.35 5.26 -3.40
N VAL A 10 0.43 5.99 -2.63
CA VAL A 10 0.09 6.26 -1.23
C VAL A 10 -1.01 7.30 -1.16
N ASP A 11 -2.01 7.03 -0.34
CA ASP A 11 -3.08 7.97 -0.07
C ASP A 11 -3.39 7.89 1.41
N TYR A 12 -4.29 8.73 1.89
CA TYR A 12 -4.68 8.66 3.30
C TYR A 12 -6.13 9.05 3.48
N LEU A 13 -6.71 8.54 4.57
CA LEU A 13 -8.00 8.96 5.05
C LEU A 13 -7.81 9.73 6.32
N LYS A 14 -8.50 10.86 6.44
CA LYS A 14 -8.40 11.69 7.63
C LYS A 14 -9.54 11.37 8.56
N ASP A 15 -9.21 11.13 9.82
CA ASP A 15 -10.20 10.85 10.85
C ASP A 15 -9.89 11.78 12.01
N GLY A 16 -10.57 12.92 12.04
CA GLY A 16 -10.24 13.95 13.00
C GLY A 16 -8.85 14.48 12.78
N ARG A 17 -7.96 14.31 13.77
CA ARG A 17 -6.58 14.74 13.66
C ARG A 17 -5.65 13.66 13.17
N LYS A 18 -6.18 12.44 13.00
CA LYS A 18 -5.37 11.31 12.60
C LYS A 18 -5.46 11.10 11.11
N LYS A 19 -4.36 10.65 10.52
CA LYS A 19 -4.31 10.25 9.14
C LYS A 19 -3.99 8.76 9.10
N HIS A 20 -4.79 8.03 8.34
CA HIS A 20 -4.56 6.60 8.14
C HIS A 20 -4.08 6.40 6.72
N TYR A 21 -2.82 6.03 6.57
CA TYR A 21 -2.21 5.87 5.27
C TYR A 21 -2.47 4.48 4.71
N PHE A 22 -2.63 4.41 3.43
CA PHE A 22 -2.80 3.14 2.74
C PHE A 22 -2.24 3.26 1.33
N ILE A 23 -2.02 2.12 0.68
CA ILE A 23 -1.54 2.07 -0.69
C ILE A 23 -2.70 1.65 -1.56
N ARG A 24 -2.97 2.42 -2.60
CA ARG A 24 -4.03 2.11 -3.57
C ARG A 24 -3.39 1.55 -4.82
N VAL A 25 -3.80 0.36 -5.20
CA VAL A 25 -3.30 -0.31 -6.40
C VAL A 25 -4.24 0.01 -7.55
N ASP A 26 -3.67 0.26 -8.72
CA ASP A 26 -4.46 0.44 -9.93
C ASP A 26 -4.75 -0.94 -10.52
N VAL A 27 -5.86 -1.53 -10.12
CA VAL A 27 -6.22 -2.88 -10.53
C VAL A 27 -6.75 -2.83 -11.96
N LYS A 28 -6.04 -3.49 -12.88
CA LYS A 28 -6.41 -3.49 -14.29
C LYS A 28 -7.50 -4.50 -14.58
N ASP A 29 -7.48 -5.62 -13.89
CA ASP A 29 -8.43 -6.70 -14.15
C ASP A 29 -8.82 -7.33 -12.82
N TRP A 30 -10.01 -6.99 -12.35
CA TRP A 30 -10.52 -7.51 -11.08
C TRP A 30 -10.75 -9.01 -11.11
N ALA A 31 -10.97 -9.59 -12.30
CA ALA A 31 -11.17 -11.03 -12.40
C ALA A 31 -9.93 -11.83 -12.03
N THR A 32 -8.74 -11.25 -12.25
CA THR A 32 -7.48 -11.92 -11.92
C THR A 32 -6.86 -11.40 -10.63
N TRP A 33 -7.41 -10.33 -10.06
CA TRP A 33 -6.88 -9.76 -8.83
C TRP A 33 -7.29 -10.64 -7.65
N PRO A 34 -6.32 -11.17 -6.88
CA PRO A 34 -6.64 -12.18 -5.85
C PRO A 34 -7.15 -11.60 -4.55
N PHE A 35 -7.20 -10.27 -4.42
CA PHE A 35 -7.60 -9.63 -3.17
C PHE A 35 -8.97 -8.99 -3.31
N PRO A 36 -9.71 -8.84 -2.19
CA PRO A 36 -11.05 -8.26 -2.24
C PRO A 36 -11.06 -6.73 -2.37
N SER A 37 -9.90 -6.09 -2.30
CA SER A 37 -9.82 -4.63 -2.33
C SER A 37 -8.54 -4.20 -3.02
N ASP A 38 -8.50 -2.95 -3.44
CA ASP A 38 -7.30 -2.33 -4.00
C ASP A 38 -6.55 -1.48 -2.96
N ALA A 39 -7.04 -1.40 -1.73
CA ALA A 39 -6.43 -0.57 -0.68
C ALA A 39 -5.76 -1.45 0.37
N PHE A 40 -4.49 -1.16 0.65
CA PHE A 40 -3.70 -1.93 1.59
C PHE A 40 -3.17 -1.01 2.68
N PRO A 41 -3.58 -1.20 3.93
CA PRO A 41 -3.17 -0.31 5.01
C PRO A 41 -1.67 -0.34 5.26
N ILE A 42 -1.11 0.81 5.60
CA ILE A 42 0.28 0.90 6.02
C ILE A 42 0.31 0.97 7.54
N HIS A 43 0.95 -0.01 8.17
CA HIS A 43 1.06 -0.06 9.61
C HIS A 43 2.27 0.72 10.08
N ARG A 44 2.05 1.67 10.98
CA ARG A 44 3.10 2.56 11.45
C ARG A 44 4.31 1.84 12.02
N GLY A 45 4.08 0.82 12.80
CA GLY A 45 5.18 0.12 13.46
C GLY A 45 6.16 -0.50 12.50
N LYS A 46 5.70 -0.85 11.31
CA LYS A 46 6.54 -1.49 10.31
C LYS A 46 7.30 -0.50 9.44
N SER A 47 6.86 0.75 9.39
CA SER A 47 7.44 1.72 8.48
C SER A 47 7.82 3.02 9.16
N ARG A 48 8.11 2.96 10.46
CA ARG A 48 8.40 4.18 11.22
C ARG A 48 9.60 4.95 10.71
N ASN A 49 10.54 4.28 10.05
CA ASN A 49 11.72 4.93 9.51
C ASN A 49 11.52 5.45 8.10
N LYS A 50 10.31 5.29 7.57
CA LYS A 50 9.99 5.74 6.22
C LYS A 50 8.78 6.64 6.32
N LYS A 51 8.92 7.83 5.79
CA LYS A 51 7.80 8.77 5.77
C LYS A 51 7.16 8.74 4.40
N PHE A 52 5.92 8.32 4.37
CA PHE A 52 5.17 8.28 3.12
C PHE A 52 4.26 9.49 3.03
N LYS A 53 4.14 10.03 1.84
CA LYS A 53 3.27 11.16 1.58
C LYS A 53 2.21 10.76 0.57
N GLN A 54 1.13 11.50 0.56
CA GLN A 54 0.12 11.32 -0.47
C GLN A 54 0.78 11.43 -1.85
N ASP A 55 0.37 10.56 -2.75
CA ASP A 55 0.83 10.50 -4.14
C ASP A 55 2.23 9.92 -4.33
N ASP A 56 2.89 9.47 -3.26
CA ASP A 56 4.13 8.72 -3.42
C ASP A 56 3.83 7.41 -4.14
N ILE A 57 4.69 7.04 -5.07
CA ILE A 57 4.57 5.76 -5.76
C ILE A 57 5.50 4.78 -5.08
N VAL A 58 4.97 3.62 -4.75
CA VAL A 58 5.71 2.62 -3.99
C VAL A 58 5.54 1.24 -4.61
N SER A 59 6.53 0.39 -4.40
CA SER A 59 6.38 -1.03 -4.63
C SER A 59 6.23 -1.70 -3.27
N PHE A 60 5.49 -2.77 -3.21
CA PHE A 60 5.25 -3.44 -1.95
C PHE A 60 4.82 -4.88 -2.19
N GLN A 61 4.83 -5.65 -1.13
CA GLN A 61 4.27 -7.00 -1.17
C GLN A 61 2.85 -6.94 -0.61
N ALA A 62 1.88 -7.17 -1.47
CA ALA A 62 0.48 -7.22 -1.07
C ALA A 62 0.22 -8.59 -0.46
N VAL A 63 -0.33 -8.61 0.74
CA VAL A 63 -0.48 -9.83 1.51
C VAL A 63 -1.89 -9.91 2.09
N GLU A 64 -2.46 -11.10 2.08
CA GLU A 64 -3.69 -11.37 2.80
C GLU A 64 -3.40 -12.46 3.83
N VAL A 65 -3.67 -12.17 5.09
CA VAL A 65 -3.50 -13.12 6.19
C VAL A 65 -4.82 -13.18 6.93
N ASN A 66 -5.49 -14.33 6.86
CA ASN A 66 -6.76 -14.56 7.56
C ASN A 66 -7.80 -13.46 7.24
N GLY A 67 -7.84 -13.02 5.99
CA GLY A 67 -8.80 -12.01 5.57
C GLY A 67 -8.32 -10.57 5.73
N ASP A 68 -7.21 -10.36 6.42
CA ASP A 68 -6.65 -9.01 6.59
C ASP A 68 -5.68 -8.68 5.48
N LEU A 69 -5.86 -7.53 4.87
CA LEU A 69 -4.94 -7.05 3.85
C LEU A 69 -3.81 -6.26 4.50
N ARG A 70 -2.60 -6.51 4.05
CA ARG A 70 -1.40 -5.86 4.59
C ARG A 70 -0.45 -5.50 3.48
N ALA A 71 0.33 -4.46 3.71
CA ALA A 71 1.39 -4.06 2.81
C ALA A 71 2.73 -4.31 3.50
N TRP A 72 3.54 -5.20 2.93
CA TRP A 72 4.84 -5.56 3.47
C TRP A 72 5.95 -5.09 2.53
N LYS A 73 7.12 -4.85 3.10
CA LYS A 73 8.33 -4.53 2.32
C LYS A 73 8.12 -3.36 1.38
N ILE A 74 7.57 -2.29 1.92
CA ILE A 74 7.22 -1.11 1.13
C ILE A 74 8.49 -0.33 0.78
N SER A 75 8.67 -0.02 -0.49
CA SER A 75 9.80 0.79 -0.97
C SER A 75 9.29 1.91 -1.87
N LYS A 76 9.81 3.11 -1.66
CA LYS A 76 9.47 4.22 -2.53
C LYS A 76 10.14 4.05 -3.88
N LEU A 77 9.39 4.28 -4.94
CA LEU A 77 9.93 4.33 -6.28
C LEU A 77 10.18 5.79 -6.61
N HIS A 78 11.45 6.15 -6.75
CA HIS A 78 11.79 7.52 -7.08
C HIS A 78 11.85 7.67 -8.58
N PRO A 79 11.20 8.68 -9.10
CA PRO A 79 11.50 9.03 -10.48
C PRO A 79 12.95 9.43 -10.47
N GLU A 80 13.62 9.14 -11.40
CA GLU A 80 14.91 9.49 -11.39
C GLU A 80 15.15 10.82 -11.22
N SER A 81 15.51 11.29 -10.59
CA SER A 81 15.33 12.57 -10.43
C SER A 81 16.36 13.39 -10.55
N GLU A 82 16.23 13.21 -10.32
CA GLU A 82 16.58 13.91 -10.29
C GLU A 82 17.14 14.09 -10.11
#